data_e5c53e853a9e8a8949c5a86269d90252
#
_entry.id   e5c53e853a9e8a8949c5a86269d90252
#
_cell.length_a   1.000
_cell.length_b   1.000
_cell.length_c   1.000
_cell.angle_alpha   90.00
_cell.angle_beta   90.00
_cell.angle_gamma   90.00
#
_symmetry.space_group_name_H-M   'P 1'
#
loop_
_entity.id
_entity.type
_entity.pdbx_description
1 polymer ?
#
loop_
_entity_poly.entity_id
_entity_poly.type
_entity_poly.pdbx_seq_one_letter_code
_entity_poly.pdbx_strand_id
1 'polypeptide(L)'
;MQRWRGYDAVPGGWGRSVVTIGVFDGVHRGHQATIGHAVARARELGVRSVVVTFDPHPAEVVRPGSHPAVLTEAGRKAELVESLGVDVLCVVPFTPEFSRLPAEEFVHDILVENLHAALVVVGENFRFGHRAAGDVALLERLGRTFGFGVEGAPLVASDGTVFSSTYIRACVDAGDVAAAAAALGRPHRLEGVVVRGDQRGRELGFPTANLLCHRYAAVPADGIYAARLVRRGGAEPLAAAVSIGTNPTFSGRERRVEAYALDFTGDLYGERLALDFVAHLREQRRYDSIEPLIAQMNEDVARTRAALG
;
A
#
# COMPACT_ATOMS: atom_id res chain seq x y z
N MET A 1 10.32 11.78 10.67
CA MET A 1 10.04 12.24 9.29
C MET A 1 9.06 13.41 9.30
N GLN A 2 9.39 14.54 8.63
CA GLN A 2 8.43 15.62 8.40
C GLN A 2 7.43 15.23 7.31
N ARG A 3 6.20 15.75 7.37
CA ARG A 3 5.16 15.51 6.36
C ARG A 3 4.65 16.83 5.83
N TRP A 4 4.79 17.05 4.52
CA TRP A 4 4.29 18.24 3.83
C TRP A 4 3.11 17.89 2.95
N ARG A 5 2.13 18.77 2.87
CA ARG A 5 1.01 18.66 1.96
C ARG A 5 1.10 19.77 0.91
N GLY A 6 1.57 19.37 -0.28
CA GLY A 6 1.95 20.29 -1.34
C GLY A 6 3.45 20.56 -1.37
N TYR A 7 3.97 20.86 -2.55
CA TYR A 7 5.37 21.26 -2.73
C TYR A 7 5.60 22.71 -2.35
N ASP A 8 4.54 23.51 -2.24
CA ASP A 8 4.52 24.90 -1.73
C ASP A 8 4.60 24.98 -0.19
N ALA A 9 4.45 23.86 0.50
CA ALA A 9 4.60 23.76 1.95
C ALA A 9 6.07 23.64 2.40
N VAL A 10 7.03 23.78 1.48
CA VAL A 10 8.46 23.72 1.78
C VAL A 10 8.86 24.94 2.61
N PRO A 11 9.48 24.76 3.79
CA PRO A 11 9.91 25.89 4.63
C PRO A 11 10.97 26.74 3.95
N GLY A 12 10.92 28.08 4.12
CA GLY A 12 11.98 28.97 3.66
C GLY A 12 13.36 28.57 4.22
N GLY A 13 14.39 28.62 3.39
CA GLY A 13 15.75 28.24 3.78
C GLY A 13 15.97 26.72 3.91
N TRP A 14 15.13 25.91 3.28
CA TRP A 14 15.18 24.45 3.32
C TRP A 14 16.54 23.84 2.92
N GLY A 15 17.24 24.45 1.98
CA GLY A 15 18.51 23.95 1.44
C GLY A 15 18.32 22.89 0.34
N ARG A 16 19.41 22.28 -0.09
CA ARG A 16 19.39 21.25 -1.16
C ARG A 16 18.89 19.89 -0.63
N SER A 17 18.34 19.09 -1.54
CA SER A 17 17.79 17.77 -1.17
C SER A 17 18.11 16.69 -2.22
N VAL A 18 18.02 15.42 -1.81
CA VAL A 18 17.89 14.27 -2.72
C VAL A 18 16.42 13.91 -2.77
N VAL A 19 15.86 13.91 -3.98
CA VAL A 19 14.43 13.70 -4.21
C VAL A 19 14.19 12.36 -4.90
N THR A 20 13.22 11.59 -4.42
CA THR A 20 12.65 10.48 -5.17
C THR A 20 11.15 10.66 -5.35
N ILE A 21 10.62 10.27 -6.51
CA ILE A 21 9.25 10.58 -6.93
C ILE A 21 8.54 9.31 -7.37
N GLY A 22 7.33 9.10 -6.87
CA GLY A 22 6.52 7.97 -7.27
C GLY A 22 5.19 7.89 -6.54
N VAL A 23 4.28 7.09 -7.05
CA VAL A 23 3.01 6.80 -6.36
C VAL A 23 3.28 5.97 -5.09
N PHE A 24 4.29 5.13 -5.13
CA PHE A 24 4.76 4.27 -4.05
C PHE A 24 3.64 3.44 -3.40
N ASP A 25 2.64 3.04 -4.19
CA ASP A 25 1.58 2.18 -3.70
C ASP A 25 2.11 0.77 -3.40
N GLY A 26 1.84 0.29 -2.20
CA GLY A 26 2.41 -0.95 -1.67
C GLY A 26 3.77 -0.79 -0.99
N VAL A 27 4.56 0.23 -1.28
CA VAL A 27 5.97 0.37 -0.82
C VAL A 27 6.69 -0.98 -0.89
N HIS A 28 6.62 -1.62 -2.07
CA HIS A 28 7.19 -2.93 -2.33
C HIS A 28 8.72 -2.89 -2.40
N ARG A 29 9.39 -4.03 -2.48
CA ARG A 29 10.87 -4.12 -2.46
C ARG A 29 11.54 -3.23 -3.50
N GLY A 30 10.97 -3.06 -4.71
CA GLY A 30 11.47 -2.11 -5.69
C GLY A 30 11.39 -0.66 -5.20
N HIS A 31 10.28 -0.27 -4.62
CA HIS A 31 10.13 1.05 -4.00
C HIS A 31 11.09 1.24 -2.82
N GLN A 32 11.25 0.22 -1.96
CA GLN A 32 12.18 0.26 -0.84
C GLN A 32 13.62 0.45 -1.32
N ALA A 33 14.03 -0.22 -2.38
CA ALA A 33 15.36 -0.06 -2.98
C ALA A 33 15.57 1.37 -3.51
N THR A 34 14.62 1.91 -4.28
CA THR A 34 14.71 3.28 -4.81
C THR A 34 14.75 4.32 -3.71
N ILE A 35 13.87 4.21 -2.72
CA ILE A 35 13.81 5.14 -1.57
C ILE A 35 15.08 5.00 -0.71
N GLY A 36 15.51 3.76 -0.42
CA GLY A 36 16.74 3.51 0.34
C GLY A 36 17.99 4.06 -0.34
N HIS A 37 18.05 3.96 -1.68
CA HIS A 37 19.13 4.57 -2.46
C HIS A 37 19.12 6.10 -2.32
N ALA A 38 17.95 6.75 -2.47
CA ALA A 38 17.82 8.19 -2.26
C ALA A 38 18.25 8.64 -0.85
N VAL A 39 17.88 7.87 0.19
CA VAL A 39 18.30 8.14 1.57
C VAL A 39 19.82 8.00 1.74
N ALA A 40 20.43 6.97 1.15
CA ALA A 40 21.88 6.77 1.21
C ALA A 40 22.63 7.94 0.52
N ARG A 41 22.19 8.32 -0.68
CA ARG A 41 22.77 9.46 -1.42
C ARG A 41 22.59 10.78 -0.67
N ALA A 42 21.46 11.00 -0.01
CA ALA A 42 21.23 12.19 0.81
C ALA A 42 22.25 12.30 1.95
N ARG A 43 22.50 11.18 2.63
CA ARG A 43 23.51 11.11 3.71
C ARG A 43 24.93 11.37 3.20
N GLU A 44 25.30 10.78 2.07
CA GLU A 44 26.62 11.01 1.44
C GLU A 44 26.85 12.47 1.03
N LEU A 45 25.81 13.13 0.53
CA LEU A 45 25.87 14.54 0.13
C LEU A 45 25.68 15.51 1.30
N GLY A 46 25.36 15.03 2.50
CA GLY A 46 25.09 15.88 3.68
C GLY A 46 23.83 16.74 3.52
N VAL A 47 22.83 16.26 2.74
CA VAL A 47 21.56 16.94 2.51
C VAL A 47 20.38 16.06 2.96
N ARG A 48 19.17 16.59 2.89
CA ARG A 48 17.96 15.85 3.31
C ARG A 48 17.38 15.01 2.17
N SER A 49 16.75 13.88 2.55
CA SER A 49 16.02 13.01 1.63
C SER A 49 14.54 13.40 1.59
N VAL A 50 13.98 13.53 0.40
CA VAL A 50 12.57 13.87 0.16
C VAL A 50 11.92 12.80 -0.71
N VAL A 51 10.86 12.19 -0.21
CA VAL A 51 9.97 11.33 -1.01
C VAL A 51 8.77 12.16 -1.44
N VAL A 52 8.57 12.30 -2.74
CA VAL A 52 7.39 12.94 -3.34
C VAL A 52 6.41 11.86 -3.76
N THR A 53 5.19 11.94 -3.25
CA THR A 53 4.07 11.07 -3.62
C THR A 53 2.80 11.88 -3.84
N PHE A 54 1.72 11.24 -4.27
CA PHE A 54 0.51 11.90 -4.74
C PHE A 54 -0.73 11.43 -3.97
N ASP A 55 -1.67 12.35 -3.74
CA ASP A 55 -2.97 12.07 -3.16
C ASP A 55 -4.02 13.03 -3.78
N PRO A 56 -5.12 12.51 -4.40
CA PRO A 56 -5.42 11.10 -4.64
C PRO A 56 -4.45 10.41 -5.62
N HIS A 57 -4.63 9.09 -5.81
CA HIS A 57 -3.84 8.34 -6.78
C HIS A 57 -3.99 8.94 -8.19
N PRO A 58 -2.91 9.20 -8.96
CA PRO A 58 -2.98 9.84 -10.27
C PRO A 58 -4.01 9.24 -11.23
N ALA A 59 -4.14 7.91 -11.25
CA ALA A 59 -5.12 7.23 -12.09
C ALA A 59 -6.58 7.55 -11.71
N GLU A 60 -6.87 7.93 -10.47
CA GLU A 60 -8.22 8.33 -10.03
C GLU A 60 -8.67 9.63 -10.73
N VAL A 61 -7.72 10.54 -10.92
CA VAL A 61 -7.98 11.83 -11.60
C VAL A 61 -7.94 11.70 -13.11
N VAL A 62 -6.94 10.98 -13.65
CA VAL A 62 -6.72 10.87 -15.11
C VAL A 62 -7.69 9.89 -15.75
N ARG A 63 -8.16 8.88 -15.02
CA ARG A 63 -9.10 7.83 -15.48
C ARG A 63 -10.15 7.56 -14.42
N PRO A 64 -11.09 8.46 -14.18
CA PRO A 64 -12.15 8.28 -13.19
C PRO A 64 -12.89 6.94 -13.40
N GLY A 65 -13.09 6.19 -12.31
CA GLY A 65 -13.77 4.90 -12.35
C GLY A 65 -12.90 3.69 -12.77
N SER A 66 -11.64 3.88 -13.17
CA SER A 66 -10.73 2.80 -13.58
C SER A 66 -9.38 2.83 -12.86
N HIS A 67 -9.31 3.43 -11.67
CA HIS A 67 -8.06 3.41 -10.91
C HIS A 67 -7.82 2.02 -10.30
N PRO A 68 -6.55 1.62 -10.14
CA PRO A 68 -6.21 0.33 -9.59
C PRO A 68 -6.56 0.24 -8.10
N ALA A 69 -6.81 -0.98 -7.61
CA ALA A 69 -7.00 -1.21 -6.19
C ALA A 69 -5.79 -0.73 -5.37
N VAL A 70 -6.06 -0.09 -4.23
CA VAL A 70 -5.04 0.50 -3.35
C VAL A 70 -4.42 -0.58 -2.47
N LEU A 71 -3.10 -0.77 -2.60
CA LEU A 71 -2.34 -1.75 -1.80
C LEU A 71 -2.03 -1.25 -0.40
N THR A 72 -1.92 0.07 -0.22
CA THR A 72 -1.49 0.66 1.05
C THR A 72 -2.16 2.00 1.27
N GLU A 73 -2.93 2.14 2.34
CA GLU A 73 -3.54 3.42 2.72
C GLU A 73 -2.49 4.49 3.03
N ALA A 74 -2.86 5.76 2.90
CA ALA A 74 -1.94 6.90 3.04
C ALA A 74 -1.20 6.93 4.38
N GLY A 75 -1.89 6.62 5.49
CA GLY A 75 -1.28 6.55 6.81
C GLY A 75 -0.20 5.48 6.89
N ARG A 76 -0.52 4.26 6.43
CA ARG A 76 0.42 3.14 6.40
C ARG A 76 1.59 3.38 5.44
N LYS A 77 1.33 3.99 4.28
CA LYS A 77 2.39 4.40 3.34
C LYS A 77 3.39 5.33 4.04
N ALA A 78 2.89 6.32 4.77
CA ALA A 78 3.76 7.26 5.50
C ALA A 78 4.62 6.56 6.56
N GLU A 79 4.06 5.61 7.33
CA GLU A 79 4.82 4.80 8.30
C GLU A 79 5.92 3.98 7.62
N LEU A 80 5.60 3.32 6.49
CA LEU A 80 6.56 2.52 5.74
C LEU A 80 7.69 3.37 5.15
N VAL A 81 7.39 4.54 4.61
CA VAL A 81 8.39 5.49 4.11
C VAL A 81 9.26 5.99 5.26
N GLU A 82 8.67 6.31 6.41
CA GLU A 82 9.39 6.72 7.63
C GLU A 82 10.37 5.64 8.11
N SER A 83 9.96 4.37 8.09
CA SER A 83 10.81 3.25 8.49
C SER A 83 12.05 3.06 7.61
N LEU A 84 12.06 3.62 6.40
CA LEU A 84 13.22 3.63 5.50
C LEU A 84 14.23 4.75 5.80
N GLY A 85 13.95 5.58 6.81
CA GLY A 85 14.85 6.65 7.24
C GLY A 85 14.77 7.93 6.40
N VAL A 86 13.64 8.16 5.73
CA VAL A 86 13.36 9.37 4.96
C VAL A 86 13.17 10.58 5.88
N ASP A 87 13.75 11.73 5.52
CA ASP A 87 13.61 12.96 6.30
C ASP A 87 12.26 13.63 6.06
N VAL A 88 11.77 13.62 4.82
CA VAL A 88 10.52 14.30 4.41
C VAL A 88 9.68 13.44 3.48
N LEU A 89 8.40 13.35 3.77
CA LEU A 89 7.36 12.88 2.85
C LEU A 89 6.54 14.09 2.38
N CYS A 90 6.68 14.44 1.10
CA CYS A 90 5.90 15.46 0.42
C CYS A 90 4.73 14.82 -0.33
N VAL A 91 3.51 15.04 0.13
CA VAL A 91 2.29 14.53 -0.50
C VAL A 91 1.69 15.64 -1.36
N VAL A 92 1.83 15.53 -2.67
CA VAL A 92 1.33 16.51 -3.64
C VAL A 92 -0.13 16.22 -3.95
N PRO A 93 -1.04 17.20 -3.79
CA PRO A 93 -2.42 17.07 -4.25
C PRO A 93 -2.45 16.86 -5.77
N PHE A 94 -2.90 15.67 -6.21
CA PHE A 94 -2.99 15.37 -7.63
C PHE A 94 -4.35 15.82 -8.17
N THR A 95 -4.39 17.07 -8.66
CA THR A 95 -5.61 17.68 -9.20
C THR A 95 -5.68 17.53 -10.73
N PRO A 96 -6.84 17.79 -11.37
CA PRO A 96 -6.94 17.86 -12.82
C PRO A 96 -6.00 18.91 -13.44
N GLU A 97 -5.76 20.02 -12.76
CA GLU A 97 -4.83 21.09 -13.18
C GLU A 97 -3.40 20.56 -13.12
N PHE A 98 -2.99 19.95 -11.98
CA PHE A 98 -1.68 19.34 -11.82
C PHE A 98 -1.41 18.25 -12.86
N SER A 99 -2.41 17.47 -13.23
CA SER A 99 -2.28 16.42 -14.24
C SER A 99 -1.98 16.94 -15.66
N ARG A 100 -2.18 18.25 -15.90
CA ARG A 100 -1.89 18.92 -17.19
C ARG A 100 -0.55 19.63 -17.19
N LEU A 101 0.18 19.63 -16.07
CA LEU A 101 1.47 20.30 -15.96
C LEU A 101 2.48 19.67 -16.93
N PRO A 102 3.09 20.44 -17.84
CA PRO A 102 4.15 19.96 -18.72
C PRO A 102 5.33 19.37 -17.95
N ALA A 103 6.07 18.46 -18.56
CA ALA A 103 7.19 17.80 -17.88
C ALA A 103 8.28 18.78 -17.45
N GLU A 104 8.58 19.77 -18.28
CA GLU A 104 9.56 20.82 -18.00
C GLU A 104 9.14 21.71 -16.84
N GLU A 105 7.87 22.12 -16.78
CA GLU A 105 7.33 22.92 -15.68
C GLU A 105 7.31 22.12 -14.36
N PHE A 106 6.95 20.84 -14.43
CA PHE A 106 7.04 19.95 -13.27
C PHE A 106 8.47 19.92 -12.68
N VAL A 107 9.48 19.79 -13.53
CA VAL A 107 10.88 19.77 -13.08
C VAL A 107 11.28 21.12 -12.51
N HIS A 108 11.00 22.22 -13.24
CA HIS A 108 11.36 23.57 -12.81
C HIS A 108 10.70 23.92 -11.48
N ASP A 109 9.38 23.87 -11.41
CA ASP A 109 8.64 24.39 -10.26
C ASP A 109 8.82 23.51 -9.01
N ILE A 110 8.79 22.17 -9.20
CA ILE A 110 8.81 21.28 -8.04
C ILE A 110 10.23 20.91 -7.63
N LEU A 111 11.06 20.48 -8.56
CA LEU A 111 12.38 19.96 -8.22
C LEU A 111 13.40 21.07 -8.02
N VAL A 112 13.35 22.14 -8.84
CA VAL A 112 14.33 23.21 -8.79
C VAL A 112 13.90 24.30 -7.78
N GLU A 113 12.76 24.94 -7.99
CA GLU A 113 12.34 26.10 -7.23
C GLU A 113 11.89 25.76 -5.79
N ASN A 114 11.18 24.64 -5.59
CA ASN A 114 10.66 24.32 -4.28
C ASN A 114 11.52 23.32 -3.52
N LEU A 115 11.91 22.19 -4.12
CA LEU A 115 12.65 21.13 -3.42
C LEU A 115 14.18 21.31 -3.49
N HIS A 116 14.69 22.28 -4.29
CA HIS A 116 16.12 22.56 -4.46
C HIS A 116 16.94 21.28 -4.69
N ALA A 117 16.49 20.44 -5.62
CA ALA A 117 17.07 19.13 -5.86
C ALA A 117 18.57 19.23 -6.17
N ALA A 118 19.38 18.49 -5.43
CA ALA A 118 20.79 18.23 -5.74
C ALA A 118 20.93 16.98 -6.62
N LEU A 119 20.06 16.00 -6.34
CA LEU A 119 20.00 14.71 -7.02
C LEU A 119 18.56 14.22 -7.03
N VAL A 120 18.14 13.64 -8.14
CA VAL A 120 16.86 12.95 -8.28
C VAL A 120 17.09 11.47 -8.52
N VAL A 121 16.53 10.62 -7.69
CA VAL A 121 16.62 9.16 -7.80
C VAL A 121 15.25 8.62 -8.21
N VAL A 122 15.17 7.93 -9.34
CA VAL A 122 13.90 7.37 -9.87
C VAL A 122 14.13 5.98 -10.45
N GLY A 123 13.06 5.20 -10.55
CA GLY A 123 13.14 3.93 -11.28
C GLY A 123 13.41 4.15 -12.77
N GLU A 124 14.09 3.21 -13.43
CA GLU A 124 14.44 3.30 -14.86
C GLU A 124 13.23 3.49 -15.79
N ASN A 125 12.06 3.05 -15.36
CA ASN A 125 10.80 3.18 -16.11
C ASN A 125 9.94 4.39 -15.67
N PHE A 126 10.53 5.35 -14.95
CA PHE A 126 9.82 6.52 -14.44
C PHE A 126 9.27 7.39 -15.57
N ARG A 127 8.02 7.83 -15.40
CA ARG A 127 7.31 8.73 -16.30
C ARG A 127 6.66 9.86 -15.52
N PHE A 128 6.66 11.07 -16.08
CA PHE A 128 6.11 12.25 -15.42
C PHE A 128 5.57 13.29 -16.42
N GLY A 129 4.94 14.33 -15.88
CA GLY A 129 4.34 15.39 -16.67
C GLY A 129 3.04 14.98 -17.38
N HIS A 130 2.46 15.93 -18.10
CA HIS A 130 1.20 15.71 -18.81
C HIS A 130 1.30 14.51 -19.77
N ARG A 131 0.32 13.59 -19.68
CA ARG A 131 0.25 12.35 -20.47
C ARG A 131 1.49 11.46 -20.38
N ALA A 132 2.24 11.55 -19.27
CA ALA A 132 3.48 10.80 -19.08
C ALA A 132 4.54 11.08 -20.19
N ALA A 133 4.59 12.31 -20.69
CA ALA A 133 5.49 12.71 -21.78
C ALA A 133 6.95 12.73 -21.34
N GLY A 134 7.24 13.03 -20.07
CA GLY A 134 8.58 13.00 -19.50
C GLY A 134 9.07 11.58 -19.20
N ASP A 135 10.35 11.34 -19.41
CA ASP A 135 11.07 10.12 -19.08
C ASP A 135 12.40 10.43 -18.38
N VAL A 136 13.17 9.39 -18.03
CA VAL A 136 14.47 9.54 -17.37
C VAL A 136 15.45 10.34 -18.24
N ALA A 137 15.46 10.13 -19.57
CA ALA A 137 16.34 10.85 -20.47
C ALA A 137 16.01 12.35 -20.54
N LEU A 138 14.73 12.73 -20.52
CA LEU A 138 14.34 14.14 -20.38
C LEU A 138 14.77 14.71 -19.02
N LEU A 139 14.56 13.95 -17.93
CA LEU A 139 14.95 14.37 -16.59
C LEU A 139 16.46 14.62 -16.49
N GLU A 140 17.30 13.76 -17.09
CA GLU A 140 18.74 13.95 -17.16
C GLU A 140 19.16 15.20 -17.96
N ARG A 141 18.47 15.48 -19.09
CA ARG A 141 18.74 16.70 -19.87
C ARG A 141 18.44 17.95 -19.05
N LEU A 142 17.28 17.96 -18.39
CA LEU A 142 16.85 19.08 -17.53
C LEU A 142 17.76 19.19 -16.31
N GLY A 143 18.21 18.04 -15.75
CA GLY A 143 19.18 18.03 -14.66
C GLY A 143 20.50 18.73 -15.01
N ARG A 144 21.02 18.50 -16.23
CA ARG A 144 22.21 19.22 -16.74
C ARG A 144 21.96 20.73 -16.90
N THR A 145 20.74 21.10 -17.31
CA THR A 145 20.37 22.52 -17.50
C THR A 145 20.22 23.25 -16.18
N PHE A 146 19.61 22.63 -15.18
CA PHE A 146 19.27 23.23 -13.89
C PHE A 146 20.27 22.91 -12.76
N GLY A 147 21.29 22.09 -13.01
CA GLY A 147 22.35 21.85 -12.03
C GLY A 147 22.00 20.79 -10.96
N PHE A 148 21.23 19.77 -11.29
CA PHE A 148 21.01 18.60 -10.43
C PHE A 148 21.38 17.27 -11.13
N GLY A 149 21.80 16.28 -10.35
CA GLY A 149 22.07 14.93 -10.83
C GLY A 149 20.81 14.09 -11.01
N VAL A 150 20.87 13.04 -11.82
CA VAL A 150 19.83 12.04 -11.96
C VAL A 150 20.44 10.65 -11.88
N GLU A 151 19.89 9.78 -11.05
CA GLU A 151 20.28 8.38 -10.92
C GLU A 151 19.06 7.46 -11.12
N GLY A 152 19.20 6.51 -12.04
CA GLY A 152 18.21 5.45 -12.25
C GLY A 152 18.41 4.32 -11.23
N ALA A 153 17.39 3.98 -10.46
CA ALA A 153 17.41 2.80 -9.59
C ALA A 153 16.99 1.57 -10.42
N PRO A 154 17.75 0.46 -10.39
CA PRO A 154 17.41 -0.74 -11.13
C PRO A 154 16.11 -1.37 -10.59
N LEU A 155 15.40 -2.07 -11.48
CA LEU A 155 14.22 -2.82 -11.09
C LEU A 155 14.60 -4.02 -10.22
N VAL A 156 13.89 -4.21 -9.10
CA VAL A 156 14.09 -5.36 -8.22
C VAL A 156 13.25 -6.53 -8.73
N ALA A 157 13.90 -7.66 -8.95
CA ALA A 157 13.27 -8.89 -9.41
C ALA A 157 13.70 -10.09 -8.56
N SER A 158 12.89 -11.15 -8.56
CA SER A 158 13.24 -12.48 -8.07
C SER A 158 12.72 -13.51 -9.06
N ASP A 159 13.56 -14.49 -9.39
CA ASP A 159 13.24 -15.58 -10.33
C ASP A 159 12.67 -15.07 -11.67
N GLY A 160 13.22 -13.98 -12.20
CA GLY A 160 12.79 -13.35 -13.45
C GLY A 160 11.51 -12.50 -13.34
N THR A 161 10.87 -12.43 -12.17
CA THR A 161 9.68 -11.63 -11.95
C THR A 161 10.04 -10.27 -11.36
N VAL A 162 9.73 -9.19 -12.08
CA VAL A 162 9.91 -7.82 -11.59
C VAL A 162 8.82 -7.49 -10.57
N PHE A 163 9.23 -7.06 -9.39
CA PHE A 163 8.29 -6.62 -8.36
C PHE A 163 7.71 -5.25 -8.69
N SER A 164 6.40 -5.21 -8.87
CA SER A 164 5.64 -4.00 -9.18
C SER A 164 4.29 -3.99 -8.46
N SER A 165 3.70 -2.80 -8.29
CA SER A 165 2.34 -2.69 -7.73
C SER A 165 1.32 -3.48 -8.57
N THR A 166 1.49 -3.54 -9.90
CA THR A 166 0.61 -4.33 -10.79
C THR A 166 0.73 -5.82 -10.51
N TYR A 167 1.94 -6.35 -10.38
CA TYR A 167 2.16 -7.76 -10.02
C TYR A 167 1.53 -8.10 -8.67
N ILE A 168 1.75 -7.25 -7.66
CA ILE A 168 1.21 -7.48 -6.30
C ILE A 168 -0.31 -7.46 -6.30
N ARG A 169 -0.95 -6.55 -7.05
CA ARG A 169 -2.41 -6.54 -7.20
C ARG A 169 -2.92 -7.83 -7.83
N ALA A 170 -2.24 -8.33 -8.85
CA ALA A 170 -2.59 -9.62 -9.47
C ALA A 170 -2.48 -10.78 -8.48
N CYS A 171 -1.42 -10.84 -7.65
CA CYS A 171 -1.28 -11.83 -6.59
C CYS A 171 -2.41 -11.73 -5.55
N VAL A 172 -2.70 -10.52 -5.06
CA VAL A 172 -3.78 -10.28 -4.08
C VAL A 172 -5.14 -10.68 -4.67
N ASP A 173 -5.42 -10.30 -5.91
CA ASP A 173 -6.68 -10.62 -6.60
C ASP A 173 -6.83 -12.11 -6.89
N ALA A 174 -5.73 -12.85 -7.04
CA ALA A 174 -5.69 -14.29 -7.13
C ALA A 174 -5.71 -15.03 -5.77
N GLY A 175 -5.64 -14.30 -4.64
CA GLY A 175 -5.55 -14.89 -3.31
C GLY A 175 -4.15 -15.40 -2.94
N ASP A 176 -3.15 -15.21 -3.80
CA ASP A 176 -1.76 -15.57 -3.53
C ASP A 176 -1.08 -14.53 -2.63
N VAL A 177 -1.47 -14.55 -1.36
CA VAL A 177 -0.94 -13.63 -0.36
C VAL A 177 0.54 -13.90 -0.05
N ALA A 178 1.04 -15.10 -0.34
CA ALA A 178 2.45 -15.46 -0.16
C ALA A 178 3.33 -14.78 -1.21
N ALA A 179 2.98 -14.86 -2.50
CA ALA A 179 3.70 -14.15 -3.56
C ALA A 179 3.61 -12.62 -3.39
N ALA A 180 2.44 -12.10 -2.97
CA ALA A 180 2.28 -10.69 -2.63
C ALA A 180 3.23 -10.28 -1.50
N ALA A 181 3.33 -11.09 -0.42
CA ALA A 181 4.22 -10.84 0.70
C ALA A 181 5.70 -10.88 0.30
N ALA A 182 6.10 -11.83 -0.56
CA ALA A 182 7.46 -11.91 -1.10
C ALA A 182 7.85 -10.63 -1.85
N ALA A 183 6.95 -10.09 -2.68
CA ALA A 183 7.20 -8.85 -3.42
C ALA A 183 7.14 -7.59 -2.54
N LEU A 184 6.27 -7.58 -1.53
CA LEU A 184 6.17 -6.49 -0.56
C LEU A 184 7.33 -6.47 0.45
N GLY A 185 7.96 -7.62 0.72
CA GLY A 185 8.91 -7.81 1.83
C GLY A 185 8.23 -7.88 3.20
N ARG A 186 6.91 -8.03 3.26
CA ARG A 186 6.05 -8.14 4.43
C ARG A 186 4.67 -8.66 4.03
N PRO A 187 3.85 -9.17 4.98
CA PRO A 187 2.47 -9.54 4.67
C PRO A 187 1.67 -8.40 4.03
N HIS A 188 0.78 -8.74 3.10
CA HIS A 188 -0.21 -7.80 2.61
C HIS A 188 -1.15 -7.40 3.75
N ARG A 189 -1.33 -6.10 3.95
CA ARG A 189 -2.16 -5.54 5.02
C ARG A 189 -3.43 -4.94 4.47
N LEU A 190 -4.56 -5.35 5.03
CA LEU A 190 -5.87 -4.75 4.80
C LEU A 190 -6.32 -4.04 6.08
N GLU A 191 -6.71 -2.78 5.98
CA GLU A 191 -7.21 -1.99 7.11
C GLU A 191 -8.71 -1.74 6.97
N GLY A 192 -9.42 -1.70 8.10
CA GLY A 192 -10.84 -1.40 8.11
C GLY A 192 -11.34 -1.03 9.50
N VAL A 193 -12.58 -0.54 9.55
CA VAL A 193 -13.30 -0.27 10.80
C VAL A 193 -14.27 -1.43 11.05
N VAL A 194 -14.30 -1.92 12.28
CA VAL A 194 -15.23 -3.01 12.65
C VAL A 194 -16.66 -2.47 12.72
N VAL A 195 -17.52 -3.06 11.92
CA VAL A 195 -18.94 -2.73 11.86
C VAL A 195 -19.80 -3.91 12.27
N ARG A 196 -21.07 -3.65 12.59
CA ARG A 196 -22.04 -4.71 12.88
C ARG A 196 -22.37 -5.47 11.58
N GLY A 197 -22.22 -6.79 11.61
CA GLY A 197 -22.65 -7.72 10.57
C GLY A 197 -23.89 -8.52 11.00
N ASP A 198 -24.14 -9.63 10.30
CA ASP A 198 -25.32 -10.49 10.52
C ASP A 198 -25.27 -11.29 11.83
N GLN A 199 -24.14 -11.30 12.55
CA GLN A 199 -23.87 -11.95 13.85
C GLN A 199 -24.08 -13.49 13.87
N ARG A 200 -24.25 -14.14 12.73
CA ARG A 200 -24.48 -15.59 12.62
C ARG A 200 -23.33 -16.44 13.21
N GLY A 201 -22.10 -16.00 13.04
CA GLY A 201 -20.94 -16.68 13.62
C GLY A 201 -20.96 -16.72 15.14
N ARG A 202 -21.51 -15.69 15.80
CA ARG A 202 -21.62 -15.62 17.26
C ARG A 202 -22.53 -16.74 17.83
N GLU A 203 -23.62 -17.04 17.13
CA GLU A 203 -24.56 -18.10 17.54
C GLU A 203 -23.91 -19.48 17.42
N LEU A 204 -22.93 -19.62 16.53
CA LEU A 204 -22.18 -20.85 16.29
C LEU A 204 -20.89 -20.98 17.15
N GLY A 205 -20.62 -19.99 18.03
CA GLY A 205 -19.42 -19.98 18.87
C GLY A 205 -18.18 -19.36 18.22
N PHE A 206 -18.32 -18.77 17.03
CA PHE A 206 -17.23 -18.10 16.29
C PHE A 206 -17.58 -16.63 16.02
N PRO A 207 -17.53 -15.75 17.04
CA PRO A 207 -17.83 -14.34 16.86
C PRO A 207 -16.83 -13.68 15.91
N THR A 208 -17.28 -13.18 14.76
CA THR A 208 -16.45 -12.53 13.75
C THR A 208 -16.59 -11.00 13.81
N ALA A 209 -15.47 -10.31 13.61
CA ALA A 209 -15.43 -8.88 13.34
C ALA A 209 -15.60 -8.65 11.83
N ASN A 210 -16.64 -7.90 11.44
CA ASN A 210 -16.85 -7.49 10.05
C ASN A 210 -16.07 -6.22 9.78
N LEU A 211 -15.12 -6.25 8.85
CA LEU A 211 -14.29 -5.08 8.52
C LEU A 211 -14.89 -4.32 7.33
N LEU A 212 -15.24 -3.06 7.57
CA LEU A 212 -15.53 -2.10 6.51
C LEU A 212 -14.22 -1.49 6.04
N CYS A 213 -13.73 -1.95 4.90
CA CYS A 213 -12.50 -1.48 4.27
C CYS A 213 -12.76 -0.28 3.35
N HIS A 214 -11.70 0.44 2.99
CA HIS A 214 -11.79 1.47 1.96
C HIS A 214 -12.30 0.85 0.65
N ARG A 215 -13.23 1.55 -0.04
CA ARG A 215 -13.91 1.02 -1.26
C ARG A 215 -12.97 0.54 -2.37
N TYR A 216 -11.76 1.07 -2.40
CA TYR A 216 -10.72 0.73 -3.38
C TYR A 216 -9.60 -0.11 -2.79
N ALA A 217 -9.72 -0.60 -1.57
CA ALA A 217 -8.70 -1.46 -0.99
C ALA A 217 -8.48 -2.73 -1.83
N ALA A 218 -7.23 -3.16 -1.95
CA ALA A 218 -6.89 -4.42 -2.57
C ALA A 218 -7.26 -5.57 -1.62
N VAL A 219 -8.48 -6.06 -1.72
CA VAL A 219 -8.99 -7.19 -0.93
C VAL A 219 -8.63 -8.50 -1.63
N PRO A 220 -8.05 -9.51 -0.93
CA PRO A 220 -7.75 -10.81 -1.52
C PRO A 220 -8.97 -11.52 -2.12
N ALA A 221 -8.74 -12.53 -2.98
CA ALA A 221 -9.80 -13.38 -3.53
C ALA A 221 -10.69 -13.96 -2.45
N ASP A 222 -11.89 -14.42 -2.86
CA ASP A 222 -12.79 -15.16 -1.97
C ASP A 222 -12.10 -16.41 -1.44
N GLY A 223 -12.14 -16.64 -0.13
CA GLY A 223 -11.46 -17.76 0.51
C GLY A 223 -11.36 -17.61 2.03
N ILE A 224 -10.68 -18.57 2.65
CA ILE A 224 -10.34 -18.56 4.07
C ILE A 224 -8.82 -18.36 4.21
N TYR A 225 -8.43 -17.46 5.06
CA TYR A 225 -7.04 -17.03 5.25
C TYR A 225 -6.62 -17.10 6.71
N ALA A 226 -5.35 -17.43 6.95
CA ALA A 226 -4.67 -17.14 8.21
C ALA A 226 -4.11 -15.73 8.16
N ALA A 227 -4.41 -14.91 9.17
CA ALA A 227 -3.90 -13.55 9.29
C ALA A 227 -3.56 -13.20 10.73
N ARG A 228 -2.71 -12.18 10.91
CA ARG A 228 -2.50 -11.51 12.20
C ARG A 228 -3.41 -10.29 12.27
N LEU A 229 -4.31 -10.25 13.25
CA LEU A 229 -5.16 -9.11 13.52
C LEU A 229 -4.39 -8.14 14.42
N VAL A 230 -4.15 -6.95 13.91
CA VAL A 230 -3.38 -5.89 14.57
C VAL A 230 -4.32 -4.78 15.01
N ARG A 231 -4.32 -4.48 16.32
CA ARG A 231 -5.06 -3.38 16.92
C ARG A 231 -4.18 -2.13 17.03
N ARG A 232 -4.78 -0.96 17.01
CA ARG A 232 -4.05 0.27 17.32
C ARG A 232 -3.63 0.29 18.79
N GLY A 233 -2.52 0.98 19.09
CA GLY A 233 -2.05 1.15 20.47
C GLY A 233 -0.99 0.15 20.93
N GLY A 234 -0.43 -0.67 20.01
CA GLY A 234 0.74 -1.50 20.31
C GLY A 234 0.42 -2.80 21.07
N ALA A 235 -0.86 -3.23 21.10
CA ALA A 235 -1.20 -4.56 21.60
C ALA A 235 -0.59 -5.65 20.71
N GLU A 236 -0.26 -6.81 21.31
CA GLU A 236 0.22 -7.97 20.56
C GLU A 236 -0.79 -8.38 19.49
N PRO A 237 -0.31 -8.69 18.27
CA PRO A 237 -1.18 -9.16 17.19
C PRO A 237 -1.87 -10.48 17.57
N LEU A 238 -3.17 -10.55 17.32
CA LEU A 238 -3.95 -11.76 17.55
C LEU A 238 -3.94 -12.66 16.31
N ALA A 239 -3.89 -13.97 16.50
CA ALA A 239 -4.15 -14.91 15.43
C ALA A 239 -5.61 -14.78 14.97
N ALA A 240 -5.86 -14.75 13.66
CA ALA A 240 -7.20 -14.63 13.13
C ALA A 240 -7.44 -15.53 11.91
N ALA A 241 -8.56 -16.25 11.91
CA ALA A 241 -9.11 -16.89 10.73
C ALA A 241 -9.99 -15.86 10.00
N VAL A 242 -9.66 -15.56 8.75
CA VAL A 242 -10.34 -14.53 7.98
C VAL A 242 -11.10 -15.16 6.83
N SER A 243 -12.40 -14.89 6.76
CA SER A 243 -13.28 -15.26 5.65
C SER A 243 -13.46 -14.05 4.73
N ILE A 244 -13.16 -14.23 3.45
CA ILE A 244 -13.47 -13.25 2.41
C ILE A 244 -14.48 -13.90 1.47
N GLY A 245 -15.65 -13.28 1.31
CA GLY A 245 -16.70 -13.78 0.45
C GLY A 245 -17.42 -12.65 -0.29
N THR A 246 -17.86 -12.93 -1.50
CA THR A 246 -18.59 -11.99 -2.35
C THR A 246 -20.09 -12.14 -2.11
N ASN A 247 -20.74 -11.07 -1.63
CA ASN A 247 -22.18 -10.99 -1.59
C ASN A 247 -22.74 -10.17 -2.77
N PRO A 248 -23.78 -10.65 -3.45
CA PRO A 248 -24.50 -9.85 -4.43
C PRO A 248 -25.17 -8.67 -3.71
N THR A 249 -24.90 -7.45 -4.14
CA THR A 249 -25.59 -6.23 -3.69
C THR A 249 -26.33 -5.58 -4.84
N PHE A 250 -27.26 -4.67 -4.56
CA PHE A 250 -27.98 -3.89 -5.59
C PHE A 250 -27.03 -3.00 -6.43
N SER A 251 -25.82 -2.70 -5.91
CA SER A 251 -24.79 -1.88 -6.57
C SER A 251 -23.63 -2.69 -7.16
N GLY A 252 -23.68 -4.04 -7.12
CA GLY A 252 -22.62 -4.91 -7.62
C GLY A 252 -22.24 -6.03 -6.66
N ARG A 253 -20.99 -6.50 -6.77
CA ARG A 253 -20.42 -7.51 -5.87
C ARG A 253 -19.52 -6.82 -4.86
N GLU A 254 -19.89 -6.86 -3.59
CA GLU A 254 -19.06 -6.36 -2.50
C GLU A 254 -18.42 -7.55 -1.76
N ARG A 255 -17.10 -7.52 -1.60
CA ARG A 255 -16.38 -8.52 -0.80
C ARG A 255 -16.55 -8.18 0.68
N ARG A 256 -17.13 -9.10 1.45
CA ARG A 256 -17.16 -9.02 2.91
C ARG A 256 -15.89 -9.62 3.48
N VAL A 257 -15.34 -8.96 4.47
CA VAL A 257 -14.15 -9.40 5.21
C VAL A 257 -14.56 -9.63 6.66
N GLU A 258 -14.55 -10.88 7.09
CA GLU A 258 -14.94 -11.31 8.43
C GLU A 258 -13.75 -11.98 9.11
N ALA A 259 -13.31 -11.44 10.25
CA ALA A 259 -12.17 -11.95 11.00
C ALA A 259 -12.63 -12.55 12.33
N TYR A 260 -12.37 -13.82 12.53
CA TYR A 260 -12.47 -14.48 13.83
C TYR A 260 -11.13 -14.38 14.55
N ALA A 261 -11.05 -13.53 15.58
CA ALA A 261 -9.85 -13.41 16.42
C ALA A 261 -9.80 -14.59 17.41
N LEU A 262 -8.78 -15.43 17.28
CA LEU A 262 -8.59 -16.61 18.11
C LEU A 262 -8.26 -16.19 19.55
N ASP A 263 -8.87 -16.89 20.51
CA ASP A 263 -8.63 -16.69 21.95
C ASP A 263 -8.87 -15.27 22.47
N PHE A 264 -9.62 -14.48 21.72
CA PHE A 264 -9.98 -13.12 22.11
C PHE A 264 -11.42 -13.04 22.62
N THR A 265 -11.59 -12.44 23.78
CA THR A 265 -12.88 -12.08 24.34
C THR A 265 -12.90 -10.57 24.54
N GLY A 266 -13.84 -9.87 23.89
CA GLY A 266 -13.95 -8.42 23.99
C GLY A 266 -14.81 -7.84 22.88
N ASP A 267 -15.03 -6.53 22.95
CA ASP A 267 -15.73 -5.78 21.92
C ASP A 267 -14.72 -5.06 21.02
N LEU A 268 -14.88 -5.22 19.72
CA LEU A 268 -14.06 -4.59 18.69
C LEU A 268 -14.85 -3.57 17.84
N TYR A 269 -16.15 -3.39 18.09
CA TYR A 269 -16.97 -2.49 17.29
C TYR A 269 -16.45 -1.05 17.30
N GLY A 270 -16.38 -0.44 16.13
CA GLY A 270 -15.85 0.90 15.92
C GLY A 270 -14.33 1.01 15.98
N GLU A 271 -13.62 -0.05 16.36
CA GLU A 271 -12.16 -0.05 16.29
C GLU A 271 -11.66 -0.11 14.84
N ARG A 272 -10.59 0.61 14.55
CA ARG A 272 -9.83 0.45 13.32
C ARG A 272 -8.80 -0.65 13.51
N LEU A 273 -8.93 -1.73 12.75
CA LEU A 273 -8.07 -2.90 12.79
C LEU A 273 -7.29 -3.03 11.47
N ALA A 274 -6.21 -3.79 11.54
CA ALA A 274 -5.49 -4.26 10.36
C ALA A 274 -5.40 -5.79 10.36
N LEU A 275 -5.47 -6.39 9.17
CA LEU A 275 -5.26 -7.82 8.92
C LEU A 275 -4.01 -7.99 8.07
N ASP A 276 -2.98 -8.59 8.64
CA ASP A 276 -1.76 -8.99 7.94
C ASP A 276 -1.93 -10.43 7.45
N PHE A 277 -2.19 -10.60 6.14
CA PHE A 277 -2.43 -11.92 5.54
C PHE A 277 -1.15 -12.74 5.44
N VAL A 278 -1.18 -13.97 5.99
CA VAL A 278 -0.01 -14.86 6.04
C VAL A 278 -0.17 -16.03 5.07
N ALA A 279 -1.35 -16.67 5.04
CA ALA A 279 -1.60 -17.83 4.17
C ALA A 279 -3.04 -17.89 3.69
N HIS A 280 -3.24 -18.36 2.44
CA HIS A 280 -4.53 -18.81 1.95
C HIS A 280 -4.72 -20.26 2.40
N LEU A 281 -5.78 -20.53 3.14
CA LEU A 281 -6.03 -21.86 3.71
C LEU A 281 -6.87 -22.73 2.79
N ARG A 282 -7.90 -22.18 2.19
CA ARG A 282 -8.81 -22.86 1.26
C ARG A 282 -9.78 -21.89 0.59
N GLU A 283 -10.42 -22.38 -0.46
CA GLU A 283 -11.55 -21.72 -1.13
C GLU A 283 -12.81 -21.70 -0.24
N GLN A 284 -13.74 -20.79 -0.56
CA GLN A 284 -15.08 -20.77 0.03
C GLN A 284 -15.86 -22.03 -0.36
N ARG A 285 -16.64 -22.57 0.60
CA ARG A 285 -17.54 -23.71 0.38
C ARG A 285 -18.92 -23.42 0.96
N ARG A 286 -19.94 -23.97 0.34
CA ARG A 286 -21.31 -24.01 0.88
C ARG A 286 -21.49 -25.28 1.67
N TYR A 287 -22.29 -25.21 2.75
CA TYR A 287 -22.61 -26.34 3.61
C TYR A 287 -24.12 -26.45 3.70
N ASP A 288 -24.63 -27.70 3.61
CA ASP A 288 -26.07 -27.99 3.62
C ASP A 288 -26.64 -28.05 5.05
N SER A 289 -25.77 -28.17 6.08
CA SER A 289 -26.15 -28.16 7.48
C SER A 289 -25.11 -27.47 8.37
N ILE A 290 -25.48 -27.25 9.63
CA ILE A 290 -24.64 -26.51 10.60
C ILE A 290 -23.45 -27.35 11.08
N GLU A 291 -23.64 -28.66 11.26
CA GLU A 291 -22.60 -29.53 11.83
C GLU A 291 -21.34 -29.62 10.95
N PRO A 292 -21.43 -29.88 9.62
CA PRO A 292 -20.24 -29.81 8.75
C PRO A 292 -19.59 -28.42 8.69
N LEU A 293 -20.40 -27.34 8.79
CA LEU A 293 -19.85 -25.97 8.87
C LEU A 293 -19.00 -25.77 10.12
N ILE A 294 -19.52 -26.15 11.30
CA ILE A 294 -18.78 -26.05 12.57
C ILE A 294 -17.51 -26.89 12.55
N ALA A 295 -17.58 -28.13 12.01
CA ALA A 295 -16.43 -29.00 11.89
C ALA A 295 -15.32 -28.34 11.03
N GLN A 296 -15.70 -27.75 9.90
CA GLN A 296 -14.75 -27.05 9.03
C GLN A 296 -14.20 -25.78 9.67
N MET A 297 -15.01 -25.02 10.39
CA MET A 297 -14.53 -23.82 11.12
C MET A 297 -13.48 -24.20 12.18
N ASN A 298 -13.66 -25.32 12.90
CA ASN A 298 -12.65 -25.82 13.83
C ASN A 298 -11.36 -26.23 13.12
N GLU A 299 -11.45 -26.86 11.94
CA GLU A 299 -10.28 -27.20 11.12
C GLU A 299 -9.57 -25.92 10.64
N ASP A 300 -10.32 -24.91 10.19
CA ASP A 300 -9.75 -23.61 9.78
C ASP A 300 -9.01 -22.92 10.93
N VAL A 301 -9.53 -22.97 12.15
CA VAL A 301 -8.86 -22.47 13.37
C VAL A 301 -7.56 -23.24 13.62
N ALA A 302 -7.58 -24.56 13.53
CA ALA A 302 -6.38 -25.39 13.73
C ALA A 302 -5.32 -25.06 12.67
N ARG A 303 -5.70 -24.94 11.40
CA ARG A 303 -4.81 -24.56 10.29
C ARG A 303 -4.29 -23.13 10.45
N THR A 304 -5.12 -22.20 10.94
CA THR A 304 -4.69 -20.84 11.25
C THR A 304 -3.59 -20.83 12.30
N ARG A 305 -3.75 -21.58 13.41
CA ARG A 305 -2.71 -21.71 14.43
C ARG A 305 -1.42 -22.28 13.84
N ALA A 306 -1.51 -23.34 13.05
CA ALA A 306 -0.33 -23.96 12.44
C ALA A 306 0.40 -23.01 11.45
N ALA A 307 -0.33 -22.16 10.74
CA ALA A 307 0.27 -21.20 9.80
C ALA A 307 0.91 -19.97 10.46
N LEU A 308 0.53 -19.66 11.70
CA LEU A 308 1.00 -18.45 12.40
C LEU A 308 2.08 -18.73 13.46
N GLY A 309 2.30 -20.01 13.79
CA GLY A 309 3.32 -20.48 14.76
C GLY A 309 2.81 -20.46 16.17
#